data_acb0b2bab9162e8a64e8d57c22c6ec46
#
_entry.id   acb0b2bab9162e8a64e8d57c22c6ec46
#
_cell.length_a   1.000
_cell.length_b   1.000
_cell.length_c   1.000
_cell.angle_alpha   90.00
_cell.angle_beta   90.00
_cell.angle_gamma   90.00
#
_symmetry.space_group_name_H-M   'P 1'
#
loop_
_entity.id
_entity.type
_entity.pdbx_description
1 polymer ?
#
loop_
_entity_poly.entity_id
_entity_poly.type
_entity_poly.pdbx_seq_one_letter_code
_entity_poly.pdbx_strand_id
1 'polypeptide(L)'
;MRYFLLIILSFIVVVGYSAPGLKKLREQASLFPMESLEQIDSLQQKAQYPSYKLDYIRSCAYFRLSMFGKALECAEKAYHSVEIKSDTVLYRRVFMILAESSVFAFSLDKATRYIRKGKEYATSTSDHVMLAGMLLSEGYLYRRLSLSKRAYECMFQAEKLLEGGESEAEVYYLSHAYGFLMMSYISDRKYAEAWQIGLERSKLLSRLPELRRDNQSGYLYSKVAFLAHMLGKEFEDEKYYELFLGTHFSKTLVGRLEINDYLLTMKNYDQVIVNAQAYVREMDRRDTLNISYERLLQQACVAYEAVGDYRKAYAVAKRRMSIQQAIRLNNERNYLLENTDLFNALAAREELEKTEEKLRVQTIWLGVLTGLLLLSLLALGGFMRKGGKMRIRIVELEKLKVLHQYLLKKGQYAGRKTADTGKQEEKAAEEVVEQAVPEVPRKGAFSRFSNEELFALFDKKVRQEKLYLDYSLGRDQYARIMGVDKNRFAGVLKEFGNTNLAAYLNSLRLEYAIELFHENPEWSISKIAEQSAIPNLSTFYRLFKDKYGMSPNLFRNKM
;
A
#
# COMPACT_ATOMS: atom_id res chain seq x y z
N MET A 1 -70.85 -14.07 1.05
CA MET A 1 -69.68 -13.21 0.68
C MET A 1 -68.55 -13.22 1.74
N ARG A 2 -68.82 -13.12 3.06
CA ARG A 2 -67.77 -13.14 4.10
C ARG A 2 -66.96 -14.46 4.19
N TYR A 3 -67.61 -15.61 3.95
CA TYR A 3 -66.91 -16.91 3.96
C TYR A 3 -66.11 -17.19 2.69
N PHE A 4 -66.43 -16.56 1.58
CA PHE A 4 -65.66 -16.67 0.35
C PHE A 4 -64.35 -15.85 0.40
N LEU A 5 -64.34 -14.73 1.11
CA LEU A 5 -63.15 -13.94 1.38
C LEU A 5 -62.19 -14.62 2.37
N LEU A 6 -62.71 -15.36 3.36
CA LEU A 6 -61.90 -16.15 4.30
C LEU A 6 -61.26 -17.37 3.63
N ILE A 7 -61.91 -18.02 2.65
CA ILE A 7 -61.34 -19.12 1.88
C ILE A 7 -60.27 -18.59 0.91
N ILE A 8 -60.44 -17.42 0.29
CA ILE A 8 -59.38 -16.81 -0.53
C ILE A 8 -58.20 -16.37 0.31
N LEU A 9 -58.40 -15.83 1.51
CA LEU A 9 -57.33 -15.49 2.46
C LEU A 9 -56.64 -16.74 3.00
N SER A 10 -57.35 -17.85 3.23
CA SER A 10 -56.73 -19.14 3.62
C SER A 10 -56.00 -19.84 2.47
N PHE A 11 -56.43 -19.66 1.21
CA PHE A 11 -55.71 -20.14 0.03
C PHE A 11 -54.47 -19.33 -0.32
N ILE A 12 -54.44 -18.05 0.04
CA ILE A 12 -53.21 -17.22 -0.10
C ILE A 12 -52.19 -17.59 0.98
N VAL A 13 -52.60 -18.14 2.12
CA VAL A 13 -51.70 -18.60 3.20
C VAL A 13 -51.19 -20.05 2.97
N VAL A 14 -51.82 -20.82 2.07
CA VAL A 14 -51.46 -22.23 1.78
C VAL A 14 -50.77 -22.42 0.42
N VAL A 15 -50.63 -21.38 -0.42
CA VAL A 15 -49.65 -21.44 -1.51
C VAL A 15 -48.27 -21.48 -0.89
N GLY A 16 -47.74 -22.69 -0.75
CA GLY A 16 -46.51 -23.00 -0.09
C GLY A 16 -45.43 -21.99 -0.45
N TYR A 17 -44.94 -21.27 0.53
CA TYR A 17 -43.66 -20.59 0.43
C TYR A 17 -42.60 -21.66 0.16
N SER A 18 -42.40 -22.03 -1.10
CA SER A 18 -41.17 -22.70 -1.47
C SER A 18 -40.05 -21.75 -1.06
N ALA A 19 -39.19 -22.17 -0.17
CA ALA A 19 -38.09 -21.36 0.31
C ALA A 19 -37.36 -20.74 -0.88
N PRO A 20 -37.12 -19.44 -0.90
CA PRO A 20 -36.46 -18.79 -2.02
C PRO A 20 -35.12 -19.45 -2.19
N GLY A 21 -34.75 -19.82 -3.42
CA GLY A 21 -33.42 -20.36 -3.67
C GLY A 21 -32.35 -19.41 -3.13
N LEU A 22 -31.25 -19.94 -2.59
CA LEU A 22 -30.17 -19.15 -1.97
C LEU A 22 -29.69 -17.98 -2.83
N LYS A 23 -29.73 -18.12 -4.17
CA LYS A 23 -29.41 -17.03 -5.10
C LYS A 23 -30.38 -15.86 -4.93
N LYS A 24 -31.69 -16.13 -4.94
CA LYS A 24 -32.75 -15.12 -4.77
C LYS A 24 -32.68 -14.47 -3.39
N LEU A 25 -32.44 -15.26 -2.32
CA LEU A 25 -32.29 -14.74 -0.97
C LEU A 25 -31.09 -13.79 -0.85
N ARG A 26 -29.96 -14.10 -1.48
CA ARG A 26 -28.80 -13.22 -1.53
C ARG A 26 -29.09 -11.91 -2.28
N GLU A 27 -29.80 -12.00 -3.39
CA GLU A 27 -30.21 -10.82 -4.16
C GLU A 27 -31.17 -9.94 -3.34
N GLN A 28 -32.13 -10.55 -2.66
CA GLN A 28 -33.01 -9.87 -1.71
C GLN A 28 -32.24 -9.22 -0.56
N ALA A 29 -31.23 -9.88 0.02
CA ALA A 29 -30.39 -9.32 1.07
C ALA A 29 -29.63 -8.04 0.65
N SER A 30 -29.44 -7.83 -0.63
CA SER A 30 -28.85 -6.60 -1.15
C SER A 30 -29.85 -5.44 -1.28
N LEU A 31 -31.13 -5.72 -1.44
CA LEU A 31 -32.19 -4.71 -1.65
C LEU A 31 -33.03 -4.48 -0.40
N PHE A 32 -33.39 -5.56 0.25
CA PHE A 32 -34.26 -5.64 1.43
C PHE A 32 -33.53 -6.37 2.57
N PRO A 33 -32.43 -5.79 3.07
CA PRO A 33 -31.57 -6.51 4.01
C PRO A 33 -32.27 -6.87 5.31
N MET A 34 -33.23 -6.09 5.75
CA MET A 34 -33.96 -6.34 7.00
C MET A 34 -34.89 -7.53 6.91
N GLU A 35 -35.75 -7.53 5.89
CA GLU A 35 -36.68 -8.60 5.61
C GLU A 35 -35.93 -9.92 5.34
N SER A 36 -34.74 -9.80 4.72
CA SER A 36 -33.87 -10.96 4.48
C SER A 36 -33.30 -11.54 5.77
N LEU A 37 -32.95 -10.71 6.76
CA LEU A 37 -32.48 -11.21 8.06
C LEU A 37 -33.55 -12.03 8.75
N GLU A 38 -34.82 -11.58 8.76
CA GLU A 38 -35.95 -12.33 9.35
C GLU A 38 -36.19 -13.66 8.62
N GLN A 39 -36.10 -13.66 7.29
CA GLN A 39 -36.20 -14.88 6.48
C GLN A 39 -35.05 -15.86 6.78
N ILE A 40 -33.80 -15.36 6.89
CA ILE A 40 -32.62 -16.18 7.19
C ILE A 40 -32.79 -16.85 8.55
N ASP A 41 -33.29 -16.15 9.56
CA ASP A 41 -33.50 -16.69 10.91
C ASP A 41 -34.56 -17.83 10.89
N SER A 42 -35.65 -17.64 10.15
CA SER A 42 -36.67 -18.69 9.95
C SER A 42 -36.11 -19.92 9.21
N LEU A 43 -35.29 -19.70 8.16
CA LEU A 43 -34.67 -20.78 7.39
C LEU A 43 -33.64 -21.56 8.22
N GLN A 44 -32.92 -20.87 9.10
CA GLN A 44 -31.95 -21.48 10.01
C GLN A 44 -32.63 -22.35 11.05
N GLN A 45 -33.73 -21.89 11.66
CA GLN A 45 -34.53 -22.68 12.62
C GLN A 45 -35.08 -23.98 11.99
N LYS A 46 -35.42 -23.92 10.69
CA LYS A 46 -35.93 -25.08 9.94
C LYS A 46 -34.83 -26.00 9.42
N ALA A 47 -33.54 -25.69 9.67
CA ALA A 47 -32.37 -26.40 9.15
C ALA A 47 -32.41 -26.66 7.62
N GLN A 48 -33.04 -25.76 6.86
CA GLN A 48 -33.33 -25.95 5.45
C GLN A 48 -32.11 -25.81 4.55
N TYR A 49 -31.09 -25.06 5.00
CA TYR A 49 -29.84 -24.83 4.30
C TYR A 49 -28.64 -24.94 5.25
N PRO A 50 -27.44 -25.28 4.74
CA PRO A 50 -26.22 -25.28 5.54
C PRO A 50 -25.98 -23.92 6.19
N SER A 51 -25.60 -23.90 7.47
CA SER A 51 -25.38 -22.65 8.25
C SER A 51 -24.43 -21.69 7.58
N TYR A 52 -23.32 -22.17 7.04
CA TYR A 52 -22.30 -21.31 6.43
C TYR A 52 -22.82 -20.51 5.22
N LYS A 53 -23.80 -21.08 4.47
CA LYS A 53 -24.46 -20.38 3.36
C LYS A 53 -25.38 -19.27 3.85
N LEU A 54 -26.11 -19.53 4.92
CA LEU A 54 -26.98 -18.54 5.56
C LEU A 54 -26.15 -17.45 6.25
N ASP A 55 -25.05 -17.81 6.92
CA ASP A 55 -24.14 -16.86 7.56
C ASP A 55 -23.49 -15.93 6.55
N TYR A 56 -23.09 -16.43 5.38
CA TYR A 56 -22.62 -15.59 4.28
C TYR A 56 -23.69 -14.58 3.81
N ILE A 57 -24.94 -15.03 3.61
CA ILE A 57 -26.01 -14.12 3.16
C ILE A 57 -26.36 -13.11 4.25
N ARG A 58 -26.36 -13.55 5.52
CA ARG A 58 -26.52 -12.68 6.69
C ARG A 58 -25.41 -11.61 6.74
N SER A 59 -24.18 -11.98 6.47
CA SER A 59 -23.07 -11.02 6.40
C SER A 59 -23.29 -9.97 5.32
N CYS A 60 -23.79 -10.36 4.15
CA CYS A 60 -24.13 -9.42 3.07
C CYS A 60 -25.25 -8.45 3.50
N ALA A 61 -26.30 -8.95 4.20
CA ALA A 61 -27.38 -8.10 4.70
C ALA A 61 -26.87 -7.09 5.74
N TYR A 62 -26.10 -7.53 6.73
CA TYR A 62 -25.50 -6.62 7.71
C TYR A 62 -24.55 -5.60 7.08
N PHE A 63 -23.77 -6.00 6.07
CA PHE A 63 -22.91 -5.09 5.35
C PHE A 63 -23.69 -3.96 4.66
N ARG A 64 -24.84 -4.31 4.03
CA ARG A 64 -25.75 -3.32 3.42
C ARG A 64 -26.38 -2.37 4.43
N LEU A 65 -26.58 -2.82 5.65
CA LEU A 65 -27.05 -1.99 6.77
C LEU A 65 -25.92 -1.17 7.42
N SER A 66 -24.72 -1.20 6.90
CA SER A 66 -23.51 -0.58 7.48
C SER A 66 -23.17 -1.12 8.89
N MET A 67 -23.67 -2.29 9.26
CA MET A 67 -23.38 -2.99 10.51
C MET A 67 -22.15 -3.89 10.33
N PHE A 68 -21.02 -3.26 10.03
CA PHE A 68 -19.81 -3.95 9.54
C PHE A 68 -19.22 -4.94 10.54
N GLY A 69 -19.32 -4.67 11.86
CA GLY A 69 -18.88 -5.61 12.89
C GLY A 69 -19.67 -6.91 12.85
N LYS A 70 -21.00 -6.83 12.72
CA LYS A 70 -21.87 -8.02 12.59
C LYS A 70 -21.68 -8.72 11.26
N ALA A 71 -21.45 -7.96 10.19
CA ALA A 71 -21.13 -8.52 8.89
C ALA A 71 -19.83 -9.34 8.95
N LEU A 72 -18.79 -8.81 9.60
CA LEU A 72 -17.52 -9.49 9.80
C LEU A 72 -17.69 -10.78 10.62
N GLU A 73 -18.41 -10.72 11.75
CA GLU A 73 -18.68 -11.88 12.60
C GLU A 73 -19.38 -13.02 11.83
N CYS A 74 -20.42 -12.70 11.07
CA CYS A 74 -21.11 -13.69 10.26
C CYS A 74 -20.24 -14.24 9.13
N ALA A 75 -19.43 -13.40 8.47
CA ALA A 75 -18.50 -13.83 7.44
C ALA A 75 -17.40 -14.76 8.01
N GLU A 76 -16.91 -14.49 9.24
CA GLU A 76 -15.96 -15.37 9.94
C GLU A 76 -16.59 -16.72 10.28
N LYS A 77 -17.85 -16.75 10.74
CA LYS A 77 -18.58 -18.03 10.95
C LYS A 77 -18.65 -18.84 9.66
N ALA A 78 -18.99 -18.21 8.54
CA ALA A 78 -18.99 -18.89 7.24
C ALA A 78 -17.60 -19.39 6.83
N TYR A 79 -16.55 -18.58 7.04
CA TYR A 79 -15.17 -18.91 6.66
C TYR A 79 -14.60 -20.09 7.45
N HIS A 80 -14.95 -20.20 8.74
CA HIS A 80 -14.46 -21.27 9.62
C HIS A 80 -15.24 -22.58 9.52
N SER A 81 -16.34 -22.63 8.74
CA SER A 81 -17.03 -23.88 8.44
C SER A 81 -16.12 -24.83 7.66
N VAL A 82 -16.22 -26.12 7.97
CA VAL A 82 -15.42 -27.16 7.31
C VAL A 82 -15.83 -27.29 5.83
N GLU A 83 -17.12 -27.15 5.56
CA GLU A 83 -17.73 -27.40 4.25
C GLU A 83 -17.41 -26.28 3.24
N ILE A 84 -17.07 -25.09 3.68
CA ILE A 84 -16.85 -23.96 2.76
C ILE A 84 -15.66 -24.19 1.82
N LYS A 85 -14.68 -24.97 2.24
CA LYS A 85 -13.48 -25.27 1.44
C LYS A 85 -13.81 -26.04 0.16
N SER A 86 -14.89 -26.83 0.16
CA SER A 86 -15.39 -27.56 -1.01
C SER A 86 -16.27 -26.69 -1.92
N ASP A 87 -16.83 -25.58 -1.40
CA ASP A 87 -17.63 -24.61 -2.16
C ASP A 87 -16.74 -23.45 -2.63
N THR A 88 -15.92 -23.67 -3.66
CA THR A 88 -14.92 -22.71 -4.15
C THR A 88 -15.53 -21.35 -4.52
N VAL A 89 -16.74 -21.35 -5.08
CA VAL A 89 -17.47 -20.12 -5.44
C VAL A 89 -17.86 -19.32 -4.22
N LEU A 90 -18.35 -19.97 -3.18
CA LEU A 90 -18.72 -19.29 -1.95
C LEU A 90 -17.49 -18.90 -1.13
N TYR A 91 -16.47 -19.75 -1.09
CA TYR A 91 -15.20 -19.45 -0.44
C TYR A 91 -14.58 -18.13 -0.94
N ARG A 92 -14.51 -17.95 -2.26
CA ARG A 92 -14.08 -16.70 -2.90
C ARG A 92 -14.92 -15.50 -2.43
N ARG A 93 -16.25 -15.63 -2.43
CA ARG A 93 -17.16 -14.53 -2.02
C ARG A 93 -17.02 -14.20 -0.54
N VAL A 94 -16.77 -15.20 0.31
CA VAL A 94 -16.55 -14.98 1.74
C VAL A 94 -15.24 -14.22 1.98
N PHE A 95 -14.18 -14.48 1.23
CA PHE A 95 -12.97 -13.65 1.30
C PHE A 95 -13.23 -12.18 0.99
N MET A 96 -14.04 -11.91 -0.04
CA MET A 96 -14.37 -10.54 -0.41
C MET A 96 -15.09 -9.81 0.73
N ILE A 97 -16.13 -10.41 1.28
CA ILE A 97 -16.89 -9.79 2.36
C ILE A 97 -16.08 -9.69 3.66
N LEU A 98 -15.17 -10.63 3.94
CA LEU A 98 -14.25 -10.57 5.08
C LEU A 98 -13.31 -9.38 4.96
N ALA A 99 -12.68 -9.20 3.80
CA ALA A 99 -11.76 -8.09 3.56
C ALA A 99 -12.50 -6.74 3.69
N GLU A 100 -13.60 -6.57 2.99
CA GLU A 100 -14.40 -5.34 3.04
C GLU A 100 -14.94 -5.06 4.44
N SER A 101 -15.59 -6.04 5.08
CA SER A 101 -16.16 -5.86 6.42
C SER A 101 -15.10 -5.54 7.46
N SER A 102 -13.91 -6.15 7.38
CA SER A 102 -12.79 -5.86 8.29
C SER A 102 -12.30 -4.41 8.16
N VAL A 103 -12.17 -3.92 6.92
CA VAL A 103 -11.76 -2.53 6.67
C VAL A 103 -12.79 -1.55 7.22
N PHE A 104 -14.07 -1.80 6.98
CA PHE A 104 -15.14 -0.90 7.42
C PHE A 104 -15.45 -1.03 8.91
N ALA A 105 -15.22 -2.19 9.53
CA ALA A 105 -15.31 -2.40 10.98
C ALA A 105 -14.08 -1.89 11.76
N PHE A 106 -13.07 -1.29 11.08
CA PHE A 106 -11.79 -0.86 11.68
C PHE A 106 -10.98 -1.98 12.35
N SER A 107 -11.18 -3.22 11.94
CA SER A 107 -10.34 -4.35 12.36
C SER A 107 -9.12 -4.46 11.45
N LEU A 108 -8.11 -3.59 11.66
CA LEU A 108 -6.99 -3.42 10.74
C LEU A 108 -6.14 -4.69 10.57
N ASP A 109 -5.89 -5.43 11.64
CA ASP A 109 -5.17 -6.72 11.58
C ASP A 109 -5.95 -7.75 10.75
N LYS A 110 -7.25 -7.92 11.04
CA LYS A 110 -8.11 -8.81 10.26
C LYS A 110 -8.16 -8.38 8.79
N ALA A 111 -8.29 -7.07 8.52
CA ALA A 111 -8.28 -6.53 7.16
C ALA A 111 -6.99 -6.90 6.43
N THR A 112 -5.83 -6.62 7.01
CA THR A 112 -4.53 -6.95 6.42
C THR A 112 -4.38 -8.45 6.19
N ARG A 113 -4.78 -9.27 7.15
CA ARG A 113 -4.72 -10.74 7.08
C ARG A 113 -5.61 -11.30 5.97
N TYR A 114 -6.87 -10.84 5.88
CA TYR A 114 -7.81 -11.35 4.87
C TYR A 114 -7.48 -10.82 3.48
N ILE A 115 -7.06 -9.56 3.33
CA ILE A 115 -6.59 -9.02 2.05
C ILE A 115 -5.38 -9.81 1.55
N ARG A 116 -4.36 -10.04 2.39
CA ARG A 116 -3.17 -10.81 2.00
C ARG A 116 -3.54 -12.22 1.57
N LYS A 117 -4.25 -12.97 2.40
CA LYS A 117 -4.69 -14.34 2.06
C LYS A 117 -5.57 -14.38 0.80
N GLY A 118 -6.44 -13.37 0.64
CA GLY A 118 -7.28 -13.26 -0.55
C GLY A 118 -6.47 -13.01 -1.81
N LYS A 119 -5.43 -12.17 -1.76
CA LYS A 119 -4.50 -11.92 -2.88
C LYS A 119 -3.68 -13.18 -3.22
N GLU A 120 -3.15 -13.87 -2.21
CA GLU A 120 -2.43 -15.13 -2.39
C GLU A 120 -3.32 -16.18 -3.07
N TYR A 121 -4.56 -16.34 -2.62
CA TYR A 121 -5.53 -17.25 -3.22
C TYR A 121 -5.88 -16.82 -4.66
N ALA A 122 -6.18 -15.56 -4.89
CA ALA A 122 -6.51 -15.04 -6.22
C ALA A 122 -5.36 -15.24 -7.22
N THR A 123 -4.12 -15.03 -6.78
CA THR A 123 -2.92 -15.26 -7.59
C THR A 123 -2.73 -16.74 -7.90
N SER A 124 -2.88 -17.63 -6.91
CA SER A 124 -2.74 -19.08 -7.10
C SER A 124 -3.81 -19.70 -8.02
N THR A 125 -4.98 -19.06 -8.08
CA THR A 125 -6.11 -19.50 -8.94
C THR A 125 -6.24 -18.70 -10.23
N SER A 126 -5.34 -17.75 -10.48
CA SER A 126 -5.39 -16.81 -11.63
C SER A 126 -6.73 -16.05 -11.71
N ASP A 127 -7.34 -15.74 -10.55
CA ASP A 127 -8.61 -15.03 -10.44
C ASP A 127 -8.38 -13.52 -10.40
N HIS A 128 -8.30 -12.88 -11.55
CA HIS A 128 -8.07 -11.44 -11.67
C HIS A 128 -9.21 -10.59 -11.09
N VAL A 129 -10.45 -11.08 -11.11
CA VAL A 129 -11.60 -10.38 -10.52
C VAL A 129 -11.50 -10.33 -9.00
N MET A 130 -11.14 -11.47 -8.39
CA MET A 130 -10.90 -11.51 -6.94
C MET A 130 -9.68 -10.67 -6.57
N LEU A 131 -8.61 -10.72 -7.36
CA LEU A 131 -7.41 -9.91 -7.12
C LEU A 131 -7.75 -8.41 -7.16
N ALA A 132 -8.53 -7.96 -8.14
CA ALA A 132 -9.00 -6.58 -8.23
C ALA A 132 -9.84 -6.19 -7.00
N GLY A 133 -10.76 -7.04 -6.55
CA GLY A 133 -11.52 -6.79 -5.34
C GLY A 133 -10.68 -6.70 -4.06
N MET A 134 -9.64 -7.54 -3.95
CA MET A 134 -8.67 -7.44 -2.85
C MET A 134 -7.86 -6.14 -2.91
N LEU A 135 -7.44 -5.70 -4.10
CA LEU A 135 -6.77 -4.41 -4.30
C LEU A 135 -7.68 -3.23 -3.92
N LEU A 136 -8.97 -3.29 -4.26
CA LEU A 136 -9.93 -2.26 -3.82
C LEU A 136 -10.05 -2.22 -2.29
N SER A 137 -10.15 -3.38 -1.64
CA SER A 137 -10.18 -3.46 -0.17
C SER A 137 -8.88 -2.92 0.46
N GLU A 138 -7.73 -3.21 -0.14
CA GLU A 138 -6.43 -2.66 0.26
C GLU A 138 -6.37 -1.13 0.06
N GLY A 139 -6.91 -0.64 -1.05
CA GLY A 139 -7.04 0.79 -1.31
C GLY A 139 -7.92 1.50 -0.26
N TYR A 140 -9.06 0.90 0.12
CA TYR A 140 -9.88 1.40 1.23
C TYR A 140 -9.11 1.42 2.56
N LEU A 141 -8.34 0.38 2.85
CA LEU A 141 -7.50 0.32 4.04
C LEU A 141 -6.46 1.46 4.04
N TYR A 142 -5.74 1.67 2.94
CA TYR A 142 -4.77 2.76 2.82
C TYR A 142 -5.42 4.14 2.92
N ARG A 143 -6.61 4.33 2.36
CA ARG A 143 -7.36 5.59 2.51
C ARG A 143 -7.68 5.88 3.98
N ARG A 144 -8.06 4.87 4.74
CA ARG A 144 -8.32 4.99 6.18
C ARG A 144 -7.07 5.32 6.98
N LEU A 145 -5.93 4.85 6.55
CA LEU A 145 -4.62 5.15 7.13
C LEU A 145 -4.04 6.49 6.64
N SER A 146 -4.82 7.29 5.87
CA SER A 146 -4.37 8.56 5.27
C SER A 146 -3.19 8.40 4.29
N LEU A 147 -2.99 7.20 3.75
CA LEU A 147 -1.97 6.88 2.75
C LEU A 147 -2.54 7.03 1.33
N SER A 148 -2.96 8.26 0.98
CA SER A 148 -3.71 8.55 -0.25
C SER A 148 -3.01 8.08 -1.52
N LYS A 149 -1.68 8.24 -1.63
CA LYS A 149 -0.92 7.78 -2.81
C LYS A 149 -1.06 6.28 -3.03
N ARG A 150 -0.82 5.46 -2.00
CA ARG A 150 -0.98 4.00 -2.06
C ARG A 150 -2.42 3.58 -2.34
N ALA A 151 -3.39 4.31 -1.79
CA ALA A 151 -4.80 4.06 -2.08
C ALA A 151 -5.11 4.22 -3.57
N TYR A 152 -4.64 5.30 -4.20
CA TYR A 152 -4.80 5.49 -5.64
C TYR A 152 -4.07 4.43 -6.47
N GLU A 153 -2.86 4.05 -6.09
CA GLU A 153 -2.10 2.97 -6.76
C GLU A 153 -2.90 1.66 -6.78
N CYS A 154 -3.49 1.27 -5.65
CA CYS A 154 -4.34 0.07 -5.58
C CYS A 154 -5.59 0.18 -6.46
N MET A 155 -6.25 1.36 -6.49
CA MET A 155 -7.44 1.58 -7.31
C MET A 155 -7.12 1.49 -8.80
N PHE A 156 -6.02 2.12 -9.26
CA PHE A 156 -5.60 2.07 -10.66
C PHE A 156 -5.12 0.66 -11.06
N GLN A 157 -4.49 -0.08 -10.17
CA GLN A 157 -4.16 -1.49 -10.43
C GLN A 157 -5.41 -2.34 -10.59
N ALA A 158 -6.43 -2.14 -9.74
CA ALA A 158 -7.70 -2.86 -9.86
C ALA A 158 -8.45 -2.48 -11.15
N GLU A 159 -8.48 -1.20 -11.51
CA GLU A 159 -9.04 -0.72 -12.77
C GLU A 159 -8.38 -1.41 -13.96
N LYS A 160 -7.05 -1.38 -14.03
CA LYS A 160 -6.27 -1.99 -15.13
C LYS A 160 -6.51 -3.49 -15.28
N LEU A 161 -6.69 -4.22 -14.16
CA LEU A 161 -6.99 -5.66 -14.19
C LEU A 161 -8.37 -5.97 -14.75
N LEU A 162 -9.31 -5.02 -14.69
CA LEU A 162 -10.71 -5.18 -15.09
C LEU A 162 -11.04 -4.44 -16.39
N GLU A 163 -10.10 -3.65 -16.92
CA GLU A 163 -10.28 -2.89 -18.15
C GLU A 163 -10.57 -3.83 -19.34
N GLY A 164 -11.60 -3.49 -20.11
CA GLY A 164 -12.04 -4.31 -21.24
C GLY A 164 -12.83 -5.57 -20.85
N GLY A 165 -13.01 -5.86 -19.55
CA GLY A 165 -13.77 -7.01 -19.09
C GLY A 165 -15.24 -6.97 -19.51
N GLU A 166 -15.79 -8.14 -19.91
CA GLU A 166 -17.16 -8.26 -20.42
C GLU A 166 -18.10 -9.01 -19.46
N SER A 167 -17.55 -9.80 -18.54
CA SER A 167 -18.36 -10.55 -17.58
C SER A 167 -19.06 -9.63 -16.58
N GLU A 168 -20.21 -10.05 -16.11
CA GLU A 168 -20.97 -9.31 -15.07
C GLU A 168 -20.11 -8.99 -13.85
N ALA A 169 -19.21 -9.89 -13.46
CA ALA A 169 -18.35 -9.72 -12.31
C ALA A 169 -17.28 -8.64 -12.56
N GLU A 170 -16.64 -8.64 -13.71
CA GLU A 170 -15.65 -7.63 -14.11
C GLU A 170 -16.29 -6.24 -14.17
N VAL A 171 -17.42 -6.12 -14.86
CA VAL A 171 -18.17 -4.85 -14.94
C VAL A 171 -18.60 -4.36 -13.56
N TYR A 172 -19.03 -5.27 -12.68
CA TYR A 172 -19.43 -4.92 -11.32
C TYR A 172 -18.26 -4.36 -10.51
N TYR A 173 -17.10 -5.05 -10.50
CA TYR A 173 -15.93 -4.61 -9.76
C TYR A 173 -15.25 -3.40 -10.38
N LEU A 174 -15.28 -3.24 -11.71
CA LEU A 174 -14.82 -2.02 -12.37
C LEU A 174 -15.69 -0.83 -11.98
N SER A 175 -17.02 -1.00 -11.93
CA SER A 175 -17.94 0.04 -11.40
C SER A 175 -17.64 0.39 -9.94
N HIS A 176 -17.23 -0.60 -9.11
CA HIS A 176 -16.77 -0.33 -7.74
C HIS A 176 -15.46 0.45 -7.69
N ALA A 177 -14.50 0.11 -8.56
CA ALA A 177 -13.23 0.85 -8.68
C ALA A 177 -13.47 2.32 -9.02
N TYR A 178 -14.31 2.59 -10.02
CA TYR A 178 -14.70 3.95 -10.38
C TYR A 178 -15.48 4.66 -9.26
N GLY A 179 -16.37 3.96 -8.55
CA GLY A 179 -17.04 4.50 -7.37
C GLY A 179 -16.08 4.93 -6.29
N PHE A 180 -15.06 4.14 -6.07
CA PHE A 180 -14.05 4.44 -5.07
C PHE A 180 -13.11 5.58 -5.50
N LEU A 181 -12.66 5.62 -6.75
CA LEU A 181 -11.91 6.73 -7.32
C LEU A 181 -12.71 8.03 -7.21
N MET A 182 -13.98 8.01 -7.62
CA MET A 182 -14.88 9.17 -7.54
C MET A 182 -14.98 9.70 -6.10
N MET A 183 -15.20 8.82 -5.11
CA MET A 183 -15.28 9.23 -3.70
C MET A 183 -13.95 9.76 -3.17
N SER A 184 -12.83 9.18 -3.62
CA SER A 184 -11.50 9.65 -3.26
C SER A 184 -11.23 11.04 -3.82
N TYR A 185 -11.60 11.30 -5.08
CA TYR A 185 -11.49 12.63 -5.68
C TYR A 185 -12.43 13.66 -5.01
N ILE A 186 -13.66 13.28 -4.65
CA ILE A 186 -14.56 14.14 -3.87
C ILE A 186 -13.92 14.54 -2.53
N SER A 187 -13.37 13.56 -1.81
CA SER A 187 -12.70 13.79 -0.53
C SER A 187 -11.48 14.71 -0.66
N ASP A 188 -10.75 14.61 -1.77
CA ASP A 188 -9.59 15.45 -2.08
C ASP A 188 -9.98 16.77 -2.78
N ARG A 189 -11.29 17.08 -2.87
CA ARG A 189 -11.88 18.27 -3.54
C ARG A 189 -11.55 18.39 -5.04
N LYS A 190 -11.21 17.29 -5.68
CA LYS A 190 -10.97 17.18 -7.12
C LYS A 190 -12.26 16.88 -7.85
N TYR A 191 -13.17 17.87 -7.87
CA TYR A 191 -14.56 17.66 -8.33
C TYR A 191 -14.65 17.41 -9.83
N ALA A 192 -13.75 18.01 -10.63
CA ALA A 192 -13.72 17.80 -12.07
C ALA A 192 -13.32 16.36 -12.43
N GLU A 193 -12.28 15.84 -11.79
CA GLU A 193 -11.84 14.45 -11.96
C GLU A 193 -12.91 13.46 -11.46
N ALA A 194 -13.54 13.77 -10.31
CA ALA A 194 -14.65 12.96 -9.79
C ALA A 194 -15.84 12.90 -10.76
N TRP A 195 -16.16 14.01 -11.40
CA TRP A 195 -17.21 14.11 -12.42
C TRP A 195 -16.91 13.21 -13.62
N GLN A 196 -15.70 13.28 -14.17
CA GLN A 196 -15.29 12.45 -15.32
C GLN A 196 -15.40 10.95 -15.00
N ILE A 197 -14.88 10.53 -13.87
CA ILE A 197 -15.01 9.13 -13.40
C ILE A 197 -16.48 8.74 -13.20
N GLY A 198 -17.30 9.66 -12.70
CA GLY A 198 -18.76 9.45 -12.58
C GLY A 198 -19.42 9.18 -13.93
N LEU A 199 -19.05 9.91 -14.98
CA LEU A 199 -19.56 9.70 -16.34
C LEU A 199 -19.09 8.35 -16.91
N GLU A 200 -17.82 7.97 -16.73
CA GLU A 200 -17.33 6.66 -17.16
C GLU A 200 -18.04 5.51 -16.42
N ARG A 201 -18.24 5.66 -15.12
CA ARG A 201 -19.03 4.71 -14.33
C ARG A 201 -20.47 4.58 -14.86
N SER A 202 -21.11 5.68 -15.26
CA SER A 202 -22.48 5.67 -15.80
C SER A 202 -22.60 4.79 -17.04
N LYS A 203 -21.60 4.80 -17.93
CA LYS A 203 -21.58 3.94 -19.13
C LYS A 203 -21.55 2.44 -18.77
N LEU A 204 -20.87 2.07 -17.69
CA LEU A 204 -20.80 0.68 -17.24
C LEU A 204 -22.12 0.16 -16.67
N LEU A 205 -22.91 1.03 -16.03
CA LEU A 205 -24.10 0.60 -15.32
C LEU A 205 -25.17 -0.02 -16.25
N SER A 206 -25.24 0.41 -17.51
CA SER A 206 -26.15 -0.17 -18.51
C SER A 206 -25.88 -1.65 -18.78
N ARG A 207 -24.64 -2.11 -18.52
CA ARG A 207 -24.19 -3.50 -18.72
C ARG A 207 -24.50 -4.41 -17.53
N LEU A 208 -24.96 -3.85 -16.40
CA LEU A 208 -25.33 -4.61 -15.20
C LEU A 208 -26.78 -5.08 -15.26
N PRO A 209 -27.10 -6.27 -14.69
CA PRO A 209 -28.48 -6.71 -14.51
C PRO A 209 -29.30 -5.67 -13.72
N GLU A 210 -30.58 -5.53 -14.04
CA GLU A 210 -31.47 -4.48 -13.50
C GLU A 210 -31.40 -4.36 -11.98
N LEU A 211 -31.44 -5.48 -11.26
CA LEU A 211 -31.41 -5.52 -9.81
C LEU A 211 -30.13 -4.92 -9.19
N ARG A 212 -28.98 -5.14 -9.83
CA ARG A 212 -27.70 -4.56 -9.41
C ARG A 212 -27.54 -3.13 -9.88
N ARG A 213 -28.09 -2.84 -11.05
CA ARG A 213 -28.07 -1.51 -11.67
C ARG A 213 -28.77 -0.49 -10.80
N ASP A 214 -29.95 -0.78 -10.25
CA ASP A 214 -30.71 0.17 -9.43
C ASP A 214 -29.89 0.72 -8.27
N ASN A 215 -29.31 -0.15 -7.43
CA ASN A 215 -28.48 0.28 -6.30
C ASN A 215 -27.23 1.06 -6.73
N GLN A 216 -26.54 0.60 -7.77
CA GLN A 216 -25.35 1.26 -8.27
C GLN A 216 -25.67 2.60 -8.92
N SER A 217 -26.80 2.69 -9.64
CA SER A 217 -27.27 3.92 -10.26
C SER A 217 -27.70 4.94 -9.21
N GLY A 218 -28.47 4.52 -8.21
CA GLY A 218 -28.90 5.43 -7.14
C GLY A 218 -27.72 6.02 -6.37
N TYR A 219 -26.73 5.19 -6.04
CA TYR A 219 -25.51 5.69 -5.42
C TYR A 219 -24.75 6.66 -6.36
N LEU A 220 -24.58 6.30 -7.64
CA LEU A 220 -23.91 7.17 -8.61
C LEU A 220 -24.65 8.51 -8.76
N TYR A 221 -25.98 8.48 -8.99
CA TYR A 221 -26.75 9.69 -9.25
C TYR A 221 -26.73 10.65 -8.06
N SER A 222 -26.75 10.14 -6.82
CA SER A 222 -26.61 11.00 -5.64
C SER A 222 -25.27 11.75 -5.61
N LYS A 223 -24.18 11.13 -6.06
CA LYS A 223 -22.85 11.76 -6.09
C LYS A 223 -22.67 12.67 -7.30
N VAL A 224 -23.22 12.28 -8.45
CA VAL A 224 -23.15 13.10 -9.67
C VAL A 224 -24.01 14.36 -9.53
N ALA A 225 -25.18 14.30 -8.89
CA ALA A 225 -25.98 15.49 -8.56
C ALA A 225 -25.18 16.47 -7.69
N PHE A 226 -24.53 15.97 -6.62
CA PHE A 226 -23.64 16.78 -5.80
C PHE A 226 -22.48 17.40 -6.60
N LEU A 227 -21.81 16.62 -7.44
CA LEU A 227 -20.69 17.09 -8.27
C LEU A 227 -21.13 18.12 -9.30
N ALA A 228 -22.28 17.91 -9.95
CA ALA A 228 -22.83 18.86 -10.90
C ALA A 228 -23.08 20.23 -10.25
N HIS A 229 -23.68 20.23 -9.06
CA HIS A 229 -23.89 21.45 -8.28
C HIS A 229 -22.57 22.14 -7.92
N MET A 230 -21.59 21.38 -7.40
CA MET A 230 -20.27 21.92 -7.04
C MET A 230 -19.49 22.49 -8.23
N LEU A 231 -19.78 22.05 -9.45
CA LEU A 231 -19.18 22.52 -10.69
C LEU A 231 -20.02 23.60 -11.41
N GLY A 232 -21.14 24.07 -10.82
CA GLY A 232 -22.02 25.07 -11.40
C GLY A 232 -22.79 24.57 -12.62
N LYS A 233 -23.10 23.27 -12.70
CA LYS A 233 -23.86 22.63 -13.80
C LYS A 233 -25.33 22.47 -13.40
N GLU A 234 -26.06 23.59 -13.29
CA GLU A 234 -27.40 23.65 -12.70
C GLU A 234 -28.43 22.72 -13.36
N PHE A 235 -28.40 22.54 -14.68
CA PHE A 235 -29.35 21.61 -15.35
C PHE A 235 -29.00 20.13 -15.12
N GLU A 236 -27.74 19.83 -14.91
CA GLU A 236 -27.27 18.47 -14.69
C GLU A 236 -27.53 18.01 -13.26
N ASP A 237 -27.44 18.88 -12.27
CA ASP A 237 -27.66 18.53 -10.88
C ASP A 237 -29.12 18.14 -10.62
N GLU A 238 -30.10 18.93 -11.14
CA GLU A 238 -31.52 18.61 -11.06
C GLU A 238 -31.86 17.30 -11.79
N LYS A 239 -31.33 17.12 -13.01
CA LYS A 239 -31.52 15.90 -13.80
C LYS A 239 -31.04 14.65 -13.03
N TYR A 240 -29.83 14.68 -12.45
CA TYR A 240 -29.32 13.53 -11.71
C TYR A 240 -30.04 13.33 -10.38
N TYR A 241 -30.53 14.38 -9.76
CA TYR A 241 -31.41 14.27 -8.60
C TYR A 241 -32.75 13.59 -8.93
N GLU A 242 -33.39 13.93 -10.02
CA GLU A 242 -34.60 13.24 -10.50
C GLU A 242 -34.32 11.76 -10.83
N LEU A 243 -33.23 11.47 -11.53
CA LEU A 243 -32.80 10.11 -11.79
C LEU A 243 -32.55 9.31 -10.49
N PHE A 244 -31.98 9.96 -9.47
CA PHE A 244 -31.83 9.36 -8.15
C PHE A 244 -33.17 9.02 -7.52
N LEU A 245 -34.12 9.96 -7.53
CA LEU A 245 -35.47 9.77 -6.96
C LEU A 245 -36.24 8.64 -7.66
N GLY A 246 -35.99 8.39 -8.93
CA GLY A 246 -36.55 7.28 -9.70
C GLY A 246 -36.04 5.88 -9.29
N THR A 247 -34.94 5.79 -8.54
CA THR A 247 -34.37 4.51 -8.10
C THR A 247 -35.08 3.96 -6.85
N HIS A 248 -35.10 2.64 -6.70
CA HIS A 248 -35.51 2.02 -5.43
C HIS A 248 -34.52 2.38 -4.30
N PHE A 249 -33.23 2.54 -4.63
CA PHE A 249 -32.19 2.92 -3.69
C PHE A 249 -32.50 4.22 -2.95
N SER A 250 -33.11 5.21 -3.59
CA SER A 250 -33.48 6.51 -2.97
C SER A 250 -34.40 6.35 -1.75
N LYS A 251 -35.22 5.28 -1.71
CA LYS A 251 -36.16 4.99 -0.64
C LYS A 251 -35.51 4.28 0.55
N THR A 252 -34.30 3.74 0.36
CA THR A 252 -33.56 3.04 1.43
C THR A 252 -32.95 4.02 2.43
N LEU A 253 -32.61 3.56 3.63
CA LEU A 253 -31.91 4.37 4.63
C LEU A 253 -30.55 4.85 4.11
N VAL A 254 -29.84 3.99 3.38
CA VAL A 254 -28.54 4.34 2.79
C VAL A 254 -28.72 5.40 1.69
N GLY A 255 -29.72 5.24 0.83
CA GLY A 255 -30.01 6.24 -0.21
C GLY A 255 -30.31 7.62 0.38
N ARG A 256 -31.11 7.67 1.45
CA ARG A 256 -31.41 8.91 2.18
C ARG A 256 -30.16 9.56 2.78
N LEU A 257 -29.23 8.77 3.30
CA LEU A 257 -27.94 9.26 3.78
C LEU A 257 -27.09 9.82 2.62
N GLU A 258 -27.01 9.08 1.52
CA GLU A 258 -26.11 9.41 0.41
C GLU A 258 -26.51 10.68 -0.35
N ILE A 259 -27.79 11.01 -0.41
CA ILE A 259 -28.29 12.24 -1.06
C ILE A 259 -28.14 13.49 -0.19
N ASN A 260 -27.98 13.35 1.11
CA ASN A 260 -27.93 14.49 2.02
C ASN A 260 -26.79 15.47 1.71
N ASP A 261 -25.67 15.02 1.15
CA ASP A 261 -24.58 15.92 0.76
C ASP A 261 -25.04 16.91 -0.33
N TYR A 262 -25.81 16.42 -1.33
CA TYR A 262 -26.43 17.27 -2.35
C TYR A 262 -27.49 18.20 -1.74
N LEU A 263 -28.40 17.65 -0.91
CA LEU A 263 -29.45 18.45 -0.27
C LEU A 263 -28.90 19.57 0.62
N LEU A 264 -27.76 19.34 1.29
CA LEU A 264 -27.07 20.35 2.09
C LEU A 264 -26.53 21.50 1.20
N THR A 265 -25.96 21.16 0.04
CA THR A 265 -25.47 22.20 -0.90
C THR A 265 -26.63 23.00 -1.50
N MET A 266 -27.76 22.35 -1.74
CA MET A 266 -29.02 22.98 -2.20
C MET A 266 -29.76 23.71 -1.07
N LYS A 267 -29.25 23.71 0.17
CA LYS A 267 -29.87 24.29 1.36
C LYS A 267 -31.28 23.72 1.67
N ASN A 268 -31.56 22.51 1.21
CA ASN A 268 -32.81 21.79 1.52
C ASN A 268 -32.68 21.08 2.88
N TYR A 269 -32.58 21.89 3.94
CA TYR A 269 -32.33 21.42 5.30
C TYR A 269 -33.48 20.59 5.87
N ASP A 270 -34.72 20.91 5.52
CA ASP A 270 -35.89 20.18 6.00
C ASP A 270 -35.87 18.72 5.55
N GLN A 271 -35.52 18.47 4.29
CA GLN A 271 -35.44 17.11 3.77
C GLN A 271 -34.27 16.34 4.43
N VAL A 272 -33.15 17.01 4.70
CA VAL A 272 -32.02 16.39 5.45
C VAL A 272 -32.47 15.99 6.85
N ILE A 273 -33.23 16.84 7.55
CA ILE A 273 -33.79 16.56 8.87
C ILE A 273 -34.73 15.35 8.82
N VAL A 274 -35.64 15.30 7.84
CA VAL A 274 -36.57 14.17 7.65
C VAL A 274 -35.79 12.86 7.41
N ASN A 275 -34.79 12.89 6.55
CA ASN A 275 -33.94 11.74 6.27
C ASN A 275 -33.18 11.27 7.53
N ALA A 276 -32.64 12.22 8.30
CA ALA A 276 -31.93 11.94 9.55
C ALA A 276 -32.85 11.30 10.59
N GLN A 277 -34.07 11.83 10.79
CA GLN A 277 -35.02 11.30 11.75
C GLN A 277 -35.49 9.89 11.39
N ALA A 278 -35.67 9.59 10.10
CA ALA A 278 -36.02 8.25 9.64
C ALA A 278 -34.89 7.24 9.93
N TYR A 279 -33.64 7.66 9.68
CA TYR A 279 -32.48 6.82 9.93
C TYR A 279 -32.23 6.58 11.43
N VAL A 280 -32.31 7.63 12.25
CA VAL A 280 -32.13 7.54 13.71
C VAL A 280 -33.15 6.58 14.32
N ARG A 281 -34.45 6.69 13.96
CA ARG A 281 -35.48 5.79 14.49
C ARG A 281 -35.19 4.31 14.25
N GLU A 282 -34.58 4.02 13.10
CA GLU A 282 -34.25 2.64 12.75
C GLU A 282 -32.97 2.17 13.41
N MET A 283 -31.95 3.02 13.50
CA MET A 283 -30.63 2.63 14.07
C MET A 283 -30.63 2.61 15.59
N ASP A 284 -31.43 3.42 16.28
CA ASP A 284 -31.53 3.41 17.74
C ASP A 284 -31.95 2.06 18.32
N ARG A 285 -32.60 1.26 17.51
CA ARG A 285 -33.05 -0.09 17.92
C ARG A 285 -31.98 -1.16 17.72
N ARG A 286 -30.83 -0.86 17.08
CA ARG A 286 -29.95 -1.92 16.56
C ARG A 286 -28.48 -1.78 16.91
N ASP A 287 -27.83 -0.81 16.33
CA ASP A 287 -26.39 -0.60 16.48
C ASP A 287 -26.03 0.83 16.06
N THR A 288 -25.55 1.61 17.01
CA THR A 288 -25.20 3.01 16.80
C THR A 288 -23.71 3.22 16.53
N LEU A 289 -22.88 2.19 16.69
CA LEU A 289 -21.44 2.28 16.46
C LEU A 289 -21.10 2.02 15.00
N ASN A 290 -21.59 2.87 14.09
CA ASN A 290 -21.18 2.83 12.71
C ASN A 290 -20.89 4.24 12.15
N ILE A 291 -20.01 4.28 11.15
CA ILE A 291 -19.57 5.52 10.49
C ILE A 291 -20.71 6.20 9.72
N SER A 292 -21.60 5.42 9.12
CA SER A 292 -22.74 5.97 8.38
C SER A 292 -23.69 6.73 9.32
N TYR A 293 -23.86 6.22 10.54
CA TYR A 293 -24.65 6.90 11.57
C TYR A 293 -23.96 8.18 12.07
N GLU A 294 -22.66 8.14 12.31
CA GLU A 294 -21.88 9.32 12.71
C GLU A 294 -21.96 10.42 11.63
N ARG A 295 -21.79 10.06 10.33
CA ARG A 295 -21.91 10.97 9.20
C ARG A 295 -23.31 11.58 9.12
N LEU A 296 -24.35 10.78 9.33
CA LEU A 296 -25.74 11.26 9.34
C LEU A 296 -25.97 12.29 10.44
N LEU A 297 -25.48 12.04 11.65
CA LEU A 297 -25.59 13.00 12.75
C LEU A 297 -24.84 14.31 12.43
N GLN A 298 -23.73 14.24 11.71
CA GLN A 298 -23.03 15.44 11.23
C GLN A 298 -23.91 16.23 10.25
N GLN A 299 -24.50 15.56 9.27
CA GLN A 299 -25.41 16.20 8.30
C GLN A 299 -26.63 16.80 8.98
N ALA A 300 -27.22 16.09 9.94
CA ALA A 300 -28.34 16.57 10.73
C ALA A 300 -28.00 17.80 11.60
N CYS A 301 -26.80 17.81 12.20
CA CYS A 301 -26.33 18.95 12.98
C CYS A 301 -26.28 20.21 12.13
N VAL A 302 -25.65 20.14 10.96
CA VAL A 302 -25.58 21.27 9.99
C VAL A 302 -26.98 21.75 9.60
N ALA A 303 -27.90 20.81 9.32
CA ALA A 303 -29.26 21.18 8.93
C ALA A 303 -30.05 21.85 10.08
N TYR A 304 -29.95 21.33 11.31
CA TYR A 304 -30.62 21.96 12.48
C TYR A 304 -30.04 23.35 12.81
N GLU A 305 -28.73 23.52 12.69
CA GLU A 305 -28.08 24.84 12.84
C GLU A 305 -28.60 25.84 11.80
N ALA A 306 -28.69 25.41 10.54
CA ALA A 306 -29.13 26.27 9.45
C ALA A 306 -30.60 26.72 9.56
N VAL A 307 -31.49 25.89 10.14
CA VAL A 307 -32.89 26.25 10.39
C VAL A 307 -33.10 26.94 11.75
N GLY A 308 -32.02 27.18 12.53
CA GLY A 308 -32.08 27.87 13.83
C GLY A 308 -32.56 27.01 15.00
N ASP A 309 -32.73 25.69 14.85
CA ASP A 309 -33.06 24.78 15.94
C ASP A 309 -31.80 24.35 16.71
N TYR A 310 -31.16 25.31 17.37
CA TYR A 310 -29.90 25.09 18.09
C TYR A 310 -30.02 24.07 19.23
N ARG A 311 -31.22 23.89 19.79
CA ARG A 311 -31.46 22.89 20.83
C ARG A 311 -31.27 21.47 20.29
N LYS A 312 -31.85 21.17 19.12
CA LYS A 312 -31.68 19.87 18.47
C LYS A 312 -30.29 19.71 17.88
N ALA A 313 -29.72 20.78 17.29
CA ALA A 313 -28.36 20.77 16.81
C ALA A 313 -27.38 20.36 17.93
N TYR A 314 -27.48 20.97 19.12
CA TYR A 314 -26.67 20.61 20.28
C TYR A 314 -26.86 19.16 20.73
N ALA A 315 -28.11 18.70 20.80
CA ALA A 315 -28.41 17.30 21.20
C ALA A 315 -27.78 16.28 20.23
N VAL A 316 -27.89 16.55 18.92
CA VAL A 316 -27.32 15.72 17.87
C VAL A 316 -25.78 15.79 17.89
N ALA A 317 -25.19 16.97 18.06
CA ALA A 317 -23.76 17.15 18.19
C ALA A 317 -23.17 16.39 19.39
N LYS A 318 -23.81 16.50 20.55
CA LYS A 318 -23.43 15.74 21.77
C LYS A 318 -23.47 14.24 21.53
N ARG A 319 -24.51 13.74 20.87
CA ARG A 319 -24.64 12.31 20.53
C ARG A 319 -23.55 11.89 19.53
N ARG A 320 -23.29 12.69 18.51
CA ARG A 320 -22.22 12.47 17.55
C ARG A 320 -20.86 12.35 18.26
N MET A 321 -20.55 13.27 19.16
CA MET A 321 -19.30 13.22 19.94
C MET A 321 -19.17 11.94 20.76
N SER A 322 -20.24 11.47 21.43
CA SER A 322 -20.21 10.22 22.18
C SER A 322 -19.96 9.01 21.29
N ILE A 323 -20.54 8.99 20.09
CA ILE A 323 -20.32 7.91 19.10
C ILE A 323 -18.90 7.98 18.55
N GLN A 324 -18.38 9.17 18.21
CA GLN A 324 -17.01 9.34 17.78
C GLN A 324 -16.02 8.88 18.84
N GLN A 325 -16.26 9.20 20.10
CA GLN A 325 -15.44 8.75 21.21
C GLN A 325 -15.48 7.22 21.35
N ALA A 326 -16.66 6.61 21.26
CA ALA A 326 -16.81 5.16 21.32
C ALA A 326 -16.14 4.44 20.14
N ILE A 327 -16.28 4.98 18.92
CA ILE A 327 -15.56 4.49 17.72
C ILE A 327 -14.05 4.61 17.92
N ARG A 328 -13.60 5.77 18.41
CA ARG A 328 -12.17 6.02 18.67
C ARG A 328 -11.61 5.04 19.72
N LEU A 329 -12.29 4.85 20.85
CA LEU A 329 -11.87 3.89 21.88
C LEU A 329 -11.84 2.45 21.35
N ASN A 330 -12.84 2.08 20.57
CA ASN A 330 -12.85 0.76 19.92
C ASN A 330 -11.68 0.60 18.93
N ASN A 331 -11.38 1.65 18.17
CA ASN A 331 -10.25 1.66 17.24
C ASN A 331 -8.91 1.63 17.98
N GLU A 332 -8.75 2.42 19.05
CA GLU A 332 -7.54 2.41 19.90
C GLU A 332 -7.35 1.05 20.55
N ARG A 333 -8.42 0.43 21.05
CA ARG A 333 -8.38 -0.92 21.61
C ARG A 333 -7.98 -1.96 20.56
N ASN A 334 -8.58 -1.92 19.38
CA ASN A 334 -8.24 -2.82 18.28
C ASN A 334 -6.82 -2.54 17.79
N TYR A 335 -6.44 -1.26 17.67
CA TYR A 335 -5.10 -0.82 17.29
C TYR A 335 -4.02 -1.31 18.26
N LEU A 336 -4.26 -1.27 19.57
CA LEU A 336 -3.33 -1.78 20.59
C LEU A 336 -3.21 -3.31 20.55
N LEU A 337 -4.28 -4.01 20.21
CA LEU A 337 -4.28 -5.48 20.08
C LEU A 337 -3.63 -5.93 18.76
N GLU A 338 -3.68 -5.09 17.72
CA GLU A 338 -3.37 -5.45 16.33
C GLU A 338 -2.05 -4.85 15.81
N ASN A 339 -1.41 -3.97 16.62
CA ASN A 339 -0.32 -3.11 16.13
C ASN A 339 0.97 -3.82 15.73
N THR A 340 1.18 -5.05 16.19
CA THR A 340 2.42 -5.78 15.88
C THR A 340 2.42 -6.33 14.45
N ASP A 341 1.30 -6.82 13.95
CA ASP A 341 1.25 -7.56 12.69
C ASP A 341 1.11 -6.67 11.45
N LEU A 342 0.35 -5.54 11.53
CA LEU A 342 0.22 -4.62 10.37
C LEU A 342 1.53 -3.88 10.10
N PHE A 343 2.19 -3.38 11.15
CA PHE A 343 3.48 -2.73 11.00
C PHE A 343 4.56 -3.71 10.55
N ASN A 344 4.55 -4.95 11.05
CA ASN A 344 5.44 -6.00 10.59
C ASN A 344 5.16 -6.39 9.13
N ALA A 345 3.90 -6.45 8.71
CA ALA A 345 3.53 -6.73 7.32
C ALA A 345 3.90 -5.57 6.38
N LEU A 346 3.70 -4.31 6.79
CA LEU A 346 4.10 -3.12 6.02
C LEU A 346 5.64 -3.00 5.96
N ALA A 347 6.33 -3.26 7.07
CA ALA A 347 7.79 -3.27 7.12
C ALA A 347 8.37 -4.42 6.28
N ALA A 348 7.78 -5.62 6.36
CA ALA A 348 8.20 -6.76 5.55
C ALA A 348 7.98 -6.51 4.04
N ARG A 349 6.89 -5.80 3.68
CA ARG A 349 6.65 -5.41 2.28
C ARG A 349 7.64 -4.36 1.81
N GLU A 350 7.96 -3.37 2.65
CA GLU A 350 8.99 -2.37 2.35
C GLU A 350 10.39 -3.00 2.23
N GLU A 351 10.71 -4.01 3.06
CA GLU A 351 11.93 -4.81 2.93
C GLU A 351 11.91 -5.68 1.66
N LEU A 352 10.75 -6.23 1.29
CA LEU A 352 10.62 -7.01 0.07
C LEU A 352 10.82 -6.13 -1.17
N GLU A 353 10.20 -4.95 -1.23
CA GLU A 353 10.39 -3.97 -2.31
C GLU A 353 11.86 -3.53 -2.41
N LYS A 354 12.53 -3.29 -1.26
CA LYS A 354 13.98 -2.98 -1.22
C LYS A 354 14.85 -4.15 -1.64
N THR A 355 14.46 -5.39 -1.32
CA THR A 355 15.20 -6.59 -1.75
C THR A 355 14.98 -6.89 -3.22
N GLU A 356 13.79 -6.68 -3.76
CA GLU A 356 13.52 -6.78 -5.20
C GLU A 356 14.31 -5.74 -5.99
N GLU A 357 14.39 -4.51 -5.50
CA GLU A 357 15.18 -3.45 -6.12
C GLU A 357 16.69 -3.78 -6.08
N LYS A 358 17.19 -4.30 -4.95
CA LYS A 358 18.57 -4.80 -4.85
C LYS A 358 18.86 -5.97 -5.78
N LEU A 359 17.94 -6.94 -5.86
CA LEU A 359 18.06 -8.07 -6.79
C LEU A 359 18.05 -7.60 -8.25
N ARG A 360 17.23 -6.62 -8.59
CA ARG A 360 17.19 -6.01 -9.92
C ARG A 360 18.54 -5.36 -10.27
N VAL A 361 19.10 -4.58 -9.34
CA VAL A 361 20.42 -3.96 -9.49
C VAL A 361 21.52 -5.03 -9.59
N GLN A 362 21.48 -6.06 -8.75
CA GLN A 362 22.43 -7.17 -8.80
C GLN A 362 22.35 -7.95 -10.12
N THR A 363 21.15 -8.17 -10.65
CA THR A 363 20.94 -8.84 -11.95
C THR A 363 21.51 -8.01 -13.09
N ILE A 364 21.34 -6.69 -13.05
CA ILE A 364 21.95 -5.77 -14.04
C ILE A 364 23.48 -5.84 -13.95
N TRP A 365 24.05 -5.77 -12.75
CA TRP A 365 25.51 -5.88 -12.56
C TRP A 365 26.06 -7.24 -12.97
N LEU A 366 25.34 -8.32 -12.71
CA LEU A 366 25.71 -9.65 -13.16
C LEU A 366 25.71 -9.72 -14.71
N GLY A 367 24.73 -9.11 -15.35
CA GLY A 367 24.68 -8.98 -16.82
C GLY A 367 25.86 -8.19 -17.39
N VAL A 368 26.22 -7.08 -16.74
CA VAL A 368 27.40 -6.27 -17.14
C VAL A 368 28.70 -7.07 -16.97
N LEU A 369 28.86 -7.77 -15.83
CA LEU A 369 30.07 -8.58 -15.56
C LEU A 369 30.17 -9.75 -16.53
N THR A 370 29.08 -10.44 -16.85
CA THR A 370 29.08 -11.52 -17.84
C THR A 370 29.39 -10.99 -19.25
N GLY A 371 28.88 -9.81 -19.61
CA GLY A 371 29.22 -9.14 -20.86
C GLY A 371 30.71 -8.79 -20.96
N LEU A 372 31.30 -8.22 -19.89
CA LEU A 372 32.73 -7.92 -19.81
C LEU A 372 33.59 -9.19 -19.88
N LEU A 373 33.16 -10.26 -19.22
CA LEU A 373 33.86 -11.56 -19.29
C LEU A 373 33.86 -12.12 -20.71
N LEU A 374 32.74 -12.07 -21.40
CA LEU A 374 32.63 -12.48 -22.81
C LEU A 374 33.53 -11.64 -23.71
N LEU A 375 33.55 -10.31 -23.52
CA LEU A 375 34.45 -9.41 -24.28
C LEU A 375 35.92 -9.73 -24.01
N SER A 376 36.30 -10.02 -22.75
CA SER A 376 37.66 -10.39 -22.39
C SER A 376 38.09 -11.72 -23.01
N LEU A 377 37.18 -12.72 -23.05
CA LEU A 377 37.42 -14.01 -23.71
C LEU A 377 37.58 -13.85 -25.22
N LEU A 378 36.76 -13.00 -25.85
CA LEU A 378 36.90 -12.68 -27.29
C LEU A 378 38.22 -11.97 -27.58
N ALA A 379 38.64 -11.01 -26.71
CA ALA A 379 39.93 -10.33 -26.83
C ALA A 379 41.08 -11.34 -26.66
N LEU A 380 41.01 -12.24 -25.67
CA LEU A 380 42.01 -13.29 -25.45
C LEU A 380 42.11 -14.25 -26.65
N GLY A 381 40.97 -14.67 -27.20
CA GLY A 381 40.89 -15.48 -28.41
C GLY A 381 41.52 -14.77 -29.62
N GLY A 382 41.26 -13.46 -29.77
CA GLY A 382 41.90 -12.63 -30.78
C GLY A 382 43.41 -12.52 -30.60
N PHE A 383 43.89 -12.35 -29.35
CA PHE A 383 45.31 -12.30 -29.00
C PHE A 383 45.99 -13.63 -29.28
N MET A 384 45.37 -14.76 -28.89
CA MET A 384 45.89 -16.11 -29.18
C MET A 384 45.98 -16.39 -30.70
N ARG A 385 44.99 -15.95 -31.49
CA ARG A 385 45.03 -16.03 -32.96
C ARG A 385 46.17 -15.19 -33.56
N LYS A 386 46.39 -13.98 -33.04
CA LYS A 386 47.55 -13.14 -33.44
C LYS A 386 48.90 -13.76 -33.00
N GLY A 387 48.94 -14.29 -31.78
CA GLY A 387 50.13 -14.99 -31.27
C GLY A 387 50.46 -16.26 -32.06
N GLY A 388 49.45 -17.03 -32.47
CA GLY A 388 49.60 -18.16 -33.37
C GLY A 388 50.18 -17.76 -34.73
N LYS A 389 49.65 -16.66 -35.35
CA LYS A 389 50.19 -16.13 -36.59
C LYS A 389 51.63 -15.60 -36.43
N MET A 390 51.99 -15.03 -35.31
CA MET A 390 53.35 -14.58 -34.98
C MET A 390 54.32 -15.74 -34.80
N ARG A 391 53.91 -16.83 -34.14
CA ARG A 391 54.71 -18.06 -34.02
C ARG A 391 54.97 -18.69 -35.39
N ILE A 392 53.98 -18.72 -36.27
CA ILE A 392 54.15 -19.21 -37.64
C ILE A 392 55.17 -18.35 -38.39
N ARG A 393 55.15 -17.01 -38.29
CA ARG A 393 56.12 -16.11 -38.90
C ARG A 393 57.52 -16.26 -38.29
N ILE A 394 57.65 -16.53 -36.97
CA ILE A 394 58.94 -16.76 -36.34
C ILE A 394 59.55 -18.07 -36.86
N VAL A 395 58.76 -19.13 -37.00
CA VAL A 395 59.22 -20.40 -37.58
C VAL A 395 59.63 -20.24 -39.05
N GLU A 396 58.90 -19.43 -39.84
CA GLU A 396 59.30 -19.09 -41.21
C GLU A 396 60.60 -18.29 -41.26
N LEU A 397 60.79 -17.31 -40.34
CA LEU A 397 62.00 -16.53 -40.23
C LEU A 397 63.20 -17.39 -39.80
N GLU A 398 62.98 -18.37 -38.87
CA GLU A 398 64.03 -19.34 -38.51
C GLU A 398 64.40 -20.27 -39.67
N LYS A 399 63.42 -20.72 -40.44
CA LYS A 399 63.70 -21.48 -41.70
C LYS A 399 64.49 -20.62 -42.71
N LEU A 400 64.12 -19.36 -42.85
CA LEU A 400 64.86 -18.42 -43.73
C LEU A 400 66.29 -18.16 -43.20
N LYS A 401 66.49 -18.02 -41.86
CA LYS A 401 67.81 -17.90 -41.26
C LYS A 401 68.68 -19.15 -41.49
N VAL A 402 68.11 -20.33 -41.30
CA VAL A 402 68.78 -21.62 -41.59
C VAL A 402 69.16 -21.72 -43.07
N LEU A 403 68.21 -21.35 -43.97
CA LEU A 403 68.48 -21.33 -45.39
C LEU A 403 69.57 -20.27 -45.76
N HIS A 404 69.53 -19.10 -45.11
CA HIS A 404 70.54 -18.05 -45.32
C HIS A 404 71.91 -18.50 -44.80
N GLN A 405 71.99 -19.14 -43.61
CA GLN A 405 73.22 -19.76 -43.10
C GLN A 405 73.75 -20.87 -43.99
N TYR A 406 72.84 -21.71 -44.55
CA TYR A 406 73.22 -22.75 -45.50
C TYR A 406 73.79 -22.11 -46.78
N LEU A 407 73.20 -21.07 -47.30
CA LEU A 407 73.68 -20.32 -48.48
C LEU A 407 75.02 -19.61 -48.22
N LEU A 408 75.19 -19.03 -46.99
CA LEU A 408 76.48 -18.44 -46.56
C LEU A 408 77.60 -19.51 -46.42
N LYS A 409 77.31 -20.66 -45.87
CA LYS A 409 78.25 -21.81 -45.86
C LYS A 409 78.60 -22.28 -47.24
N LYS A 410 77.65 -22.33 -48.15
CA LYS A 410 77.89 -22.68 -49.55
C LYS A 410 78.72 -21.55 -50.31
N GLY A 411 78.56 -20.29 -49.91
CA GLY A 411 79.35 -19.17 -50.43
C GLY A 411 80.79 -19.07 -49.84
N GLN A 412 80.99 -19.58 -48.58
CA GLN A 412 82.31 -19.63 -47.94
C GLN A 412 83.25 -20.73 -48.48
N TYR A 413 82.75 -21.65 -49.29
CA TYR A 413 83.55 -22.60 -50.04
C TYR A 413 84.11 -21.96 -51.38
N ALA A 414 83.67 -20.71 -51.63
CA ALA A 414 84.10 -20.02 -52.86
C ALA A 414 84.91 -18.72 -52.63
N GLY A 415 85.47 -18.49 -51.43
CA GLY A 415 86.22 -17.25 -51.22
C GLY A 415 86.99 -17.22 -49.90
N ARG A 416 88.15 -17.87 -49.88
CA ARG A 416 89.14 -17.59 -48.85
C ARG A 416 90.01 -16.43 -49.29
N LYS A 417 89.89 -15.25 -48.63
CA LYS A 417 91.00 -14.32 -48.34
C LYS A 417 90.56 -13.02 -47.67
N THR A 418 91.27 -12.72 -46.58
CA THR A 418 91.59 -11.44 -45.93
C THR A 418 90.61 -10.92 -44.91
N ALA A 419 90.89 -11.10 -43.62
CA ALA A 419 91.69 -10.33 -42.65
C ALA A 419 90.99 -9.04 -42.14
N ASP A 420 90.72 -9.09 -40.85
CA ASP A 420 91.19 -8.17 -39.77
C ASP A 420 90.40 -6.84 -39.51
N THR A 421 90.35 -6.59 -38.15
CA THR A 421 89.98 -5.33 -37.45
C THR A 421 88.45 -5.09 -37.26
N GLY A 422 87.92 -4.91 -36.11
CA GLY A 422 88.24 -4.26 -34.89
C GLY A 422 87.08 -4.28 -33.90
N LYS A 423 87.44 -4.41 -32.68
CA LYS A 423 86.65 -4.23 -31.48
C LYS A 423 86.13 -2.82 -31.29
N GLN A 424 85.02 -2.71 -30.63
CA GLN A 424 84.50 -1.61 -29.79
C GLN A 424 83.13 -1.13 -30.26
N GLU A 425 82.16 -1.47 -29.44
CA GLU A 425 81.20 -0.55 -28.81
C GLU A 425 80.03 -1.35 -28.20
N GLU A 426 80.31 -1.80 -27.00
CA GLU A 426 79.32 -2.29 -26.09
C GLU A 426 79.46 -1.45 -24.81
N LYS A 427 78.64 -0.40 -24.69
CA LYS A 427 78.29 0.35 -23.47
C LYS A 427 77.68 1.69 -23.81
N ALA A 428 76.39 1.76 -23.85
CA ALA A 428 75.59 2.99 -23.56
C ALA A 428 74.12 2.78 -23.93
N ALA A 429 73.32 2.19 -23.05
CA ALA A 429 71.86 2.36 -23.01
C ALA A 429 71.26 1.72 -21.75
N GLU A 430 71.81 2.06 -20.58
CA GLU A 430 71.11 1.94 -19.30
C GLU A 430 71.27 3.26 -18.57
N GLU A 431 70.34 4.16 -18.78
CA GLU A 431 69.99 5.33 -17.97
C GLU A 431 69.09 6.23 -18.80
N VAL A 432 67.87 6.29 -18.38
CA VAL A 432 66.81 7.32 -18.56
C VAL A 432 65.46 6.64 -18.76
N VAL A 433 64.79 6.27 -17.69
CA VAL A 433 63.35 6.50 -17.46
C VAL A 433 63.07 6.31 -15.95
N GLU A 434 63.40 7.30 -15.18
CA GLU A 434 62.86 7.49 -13.84
C GLU A 434 62.50 8.97 -13.75
N GLN A 435 61.22 9.28 -13.96
CA GLN A 435 60.51 10.50 -13.51
C GLN A 435 59.21 10.69 -14.28
N ALA A 436 58.09 10.31 -13.64
CA ALA A 436 56.85 11.08 -13.54
C ALA A 436 55.71 10.20 -13.07
N VAL A 437 55.51 10.10 -11.75
CA VAL A 437 54.23 9.70 -11.13
C VAL A 437 53.80 10.86 -10.22
N PRO A 438 52.60 11.41 -10.37
CA PRO A 438 52.11 12.48 -9.49
C PRO A 438 51.80 11.96 -8.12
N GLU A 439 52.20 12.70 -7.10
CA GLU A 439 52.06 12.44 -5.68
C GLU A 439 50.59 12.24 -5.24
N VAL A 440 50.30 11.08 -4.62
CA VAL A 440 49.11 10.83 -3.79
C VAL A 440 49.41 11.41 -2.40
N PRO A 441 48.45 12.16 -1.77
CA PRO A 441 48.68 12.78 -0.47
C PRO A 441 48.92 11.71 0.60
N ARG A 442 49.92 11.92 1.44
CA ARG A 442 50.42 11.03 2.45
C ARG A 442 49.37 10.62 3.47
N LYS A 443 49.10 9.33 3.60
CA LYS A 443 48.55 8.68 4.80
C LYS A 443 49.46 8.98 5.98
N GLY A 444 48.92 9.59 7.08
CA GLY A 444 49.70 9.55 8.28
C GLY A 444 49.54 10.64 9.34
N ALA A 445 48.38 11.29 9.52
CA ALA A 445 48.14 12.12 10.68
C ALA A 445 47.47 11.36 11.85
N PHE A 446 46.69 10.30 11.56
CA PHE A 446 45.88 9.58 12.56
C PHE A 446 46.32 8.12 12.82
N SER A 447 47.43 7.67 12.28
CA SER A 447 47.96 6.31 12.53
C SER A 447 48.49 6.07 13.93
N ARG A 448 48.62 7.13 14.75
CA ARG A 448 49.16 7.09 16.11
C ARG A 448 48.11 6.93 17.20
N PHE A 449 46.81 7.12 16.89
CA PHE A 449 45.75 7.02 17.89
C PHE A 449 45.24 5.58 17.99
N SER A 450 44.93 5.14 19.21
CA SER A 450 44.21 3.91 19.46
C SER A 450 42.80 3.98 18.89
N ASN A 451 42.15 2.85 18.65
CA ASN A 451 40.77 2.83 18.17
C ASN A 451 39.79 3.48 19.18
N GLU A 452 40.07 3.38 20.47
CA GLU A 452 39.32 4.00 21.56
C GLU A 452 39.42 5.54 21.52
N GLU A 453 40.62 6.08 21.38
CA GLU A 453 40.86 7.52 21.26
C GLU A 453 40.19 8.09 19.98
N LEU A 454 40.27 7.36 18.87
CA LEU A 454 39.62 7.72 17.62
C LEU A 454 38.10 7.78 17.78
N PHE A 455 37.49 6.80 18.46
CA PHE A 455 36.06 6.79 18.72
C PHE A 455 35.66 7.95 19.64
N ALA A 456 36.43 8.19 20.71
CA ALA A 456 36.14 9.30 21.65
C ALA A 456 36.17 10.69 20.95
N LEU A 457 37.20 10.91 20.11
CA LEU A 457 37.30 12.16 19.33
C LEU A 457 36.18 12.30 18.30
N PHE A 458 35.83 11.19 17.65
CA PHE A 458 34.73 11.16 16.69
C PHE A 458 33.38 11.42 17.37
N ASP A 459 33.05 10.72 18.45
CA ASP A 459 31.80 10.89 19.22
C ASP A 459 31.66 12.33 19.70
N LYS A 460 32.75 12.88 20.27
CA LYS A 460 32.78 14.28 20.71
C LYS A 460 32.45 15.24 19.56
N LYS A 461 33.09 15.07 18.40
CA LYS A 461 32.87 15.93 17.24
C LYS A 461 31.46 15.80 16.67
N VAL A 462 30.96 14.57 16.51
CA VAL A 462 29.59 14.31 16.02
C VAL A 462 28.54 14.94 16.93
N ARG A 463 28.73 14.88 18.24
CA ARG A 463 27.81 15.49 19.23
C ARG A 463 27.91 17.02 19.24
N GLN A 464 29.11 17.58 19.29
CA GLN A 464 29.32 19.04 19.36
C GLN A 464 28.81 19.77 18.12
N GLU A 465 29.08 19.23 16.94
CA GLU A 465 28.63 19.82 15.67
C GLU A 465 27.24 19.33 15.23
N LYS A 466 26.55 18.53 16.05
CA LYS A 466 25.22 17.94 15.77
C LYS A 466 25.15 17.24 14.40
N LEU A 467 26.25 16.65 13.94
CA LEU A 467 26.37 16.05 12.61
C LEU A 467 25.37 14.90 12.39
N TYR A 468 24.85 14.31 13.45
CA TYR A 468 23.81 13.28 13.39
C TYR A 468 22.46 13.80 12.84
N LEU A 469 22.26 15.12 12.79
CA LEU A 469 21.05 15.73 12.20
C LEU A 469 21.18 15.96 10.68
N ASP A 470 22.39 15.89 10.13
CA ASP A 470 22.63 16.12 8.71
C ASP A 470 22.43 14.82 7.91
N TYR A 471 21.42 14.82 7.03
CA TYR A 471 21.12 13.69 6.14
C TYR A 471 22.05 13.57 4.93
N SER A 472 22.79 14.62 4.60
CA SER A 472 23.70 14.63 3.46
C SER A 472 24.97 13.83 3.71
N LEU A 473 25.29 13.57 5.00
CA LEU A 473 26.49 12.87 5.42
C LEU A 473 26.33 11.35 5.31
N GLY A 474 27.02 10.77 4.32
CA GLY A 474 27.11 9.34 4.16
C GLY A 474 28.28 8.72 4.93
N ARG A 475 28.39 7.38 4.91
CA ARG A 475 29.42 6.61 5.61
C ARG A 475 30.84 7.07 5.28
N ASP A 476 31.07 7.50 4.05
CA ASP A 476 32.40 7.93 3.58
C ASP A 476 32.80 9.27 4.20
N GLN A 477 31.84 10.18 4.39
CA GLN A 477 32.09 11.44 5.05
C GLN A 477 32.39 11.23 6.54
N TYR A 478 31.64 10.37 7.22
CA TYR A 478 31.90 10.03 8.62
C TYR A 478 33.26 9.36 8.83
N ALA A 479 33.68 8.46 7.91
CA ALA A 479 35.01 7.87 7.96
C ALA A 479 36.13 8.92 7.78
N ARG A 480 35.95 9.91 6.91
CA ARG A 480 36.85 11.06 6.77
C ARG A 480 36.89 11.94 8.00
N ILE A 481 35.74 12.17 8.64
CA ILE A 481 35.64 12.95 9.90
C ILE A 481 36.44 12.27 11.02
N MET A 482 36.40 10.93 11.08
CA MET A 482 37.22 10.13 12.00
C MET A 482 38.72 10.05 11.56
N GLY A 483 39.02 10.39 10.30
CA GLY A 483 40.37 10.37 9.74
C GLY A 483 40.91 8.97 9.44
N VAL A 484 40.04 8.00 9.16
CA VAL A 484 40.37 6.60 8.89
C VAL A 484 39.71 6.11 7.59
N ASP A 485 40.21 4.96 7.11
CA ASP A 485 39.55 4.27 6.00
C ASP A 485 38.23 3.60 6.43
N LYS A 486 37.41 3.21 5.44
CA LYS A 486 36.06 2.65 5.66
C LYS A 486 36.05 1.37 6.50
N ASN A 487 37.07 0.54 6.39
CA ASN A 487 37.14 -0.75 7.08
C ASN A 487 37.50 -0.53 8.55
N ARG A 488 38.53 0.30 8.81
CA ARG A 488 38.88 0.71 10.16
C ARG A 488 37.76 1.46 10.84
N PHE A 489 37.06 2.37 10.13
CA PHE A 489 35.87 3.06 10.63
C PHE A 489 34.77 2.10 11.11
N ALA A 490 34.45 1.08 10.30
CA ALA A 490 33.47 0.06 10.69
C ALA A 490 33.92 -0.77 11.89
N GLY A 491 35.21 -1.09 11.95
CA GLY A 491 35.81 -1.81 13.08
C GLY A 491 35.73 -1.02 14.38
N VAL A 492 36.10 0.26 14.36
CA VAL A 492 36.05 1.16 15.52
C VAL A 492 34.59 1.33 16.02
N LEU A 493 33.63 1.54 15.12
CA LEU A 493 32.23 1.63 15.51
C LEU A 493 31.67 0.35 16.10
N LYS A 494 32.09 -0.82 15.59
CA LYS A 494 31.65 -2.10 16.11
C LYS A 494 32.26 -2.38 17.49
N GLU A 495 33.52 -2.05 17.67
CA GLU A 495 34.30 -2.35 18.89
C GLU A 495 33.90 -1.41 20.05
N PHE A 496 33.81 -0.10 19.80
CA PHE A 496 33.60 0.91 20.84
C PHE A 496 32.21 1.53 20.81
N GLY A 497 31.53 1.58 19.65
CA GLY A 497 30.12 1.99 19.53
C GLY A 497 29.14 0.84 19.75
N ASN A 498 29.65 -0.39 19.82
CA ASN A 498 28.87 -1.64 19.93
C ASN A 498 27.73 -1.75 18.92
N THR A 499 27.88 -1.14 17.73
CA THR A 499 26.80 -0.99 16.76
C THR A 499 27.32 -0.61 15.36
N ASN A 500 26.42 -0.47 14.41
CA ASN A 500 26.72 0.11 13.09
C ASN A 500 26.43 1.62 13.08
N LEU A 501 26.91 2.32 12.03
CA LEU A 501 26.74 3.78 11.91
C LEU A 501 25.28 4.23 12.00
N ALA A 502 24.34 3.53 11.35
CA ALA A 502 22.93 3.93 11.36
C ALA A 502 22.31 3.82 12.76
N ALA A 503 22.61 2.76 13.49
CA ALA A 503 22.12 2.58 14.86
C ALA A 503 22.80 3.56 15.82
N TYR A 504 24.09 3.87 15.65
CA TYR A 504 24.81 4.90 16.41
C TYR A 504 24.16 6.28 16.21
N LEU A 505 23.94 6.72 14.95
CA LEU A 505 23.32 8.00 14.67
C LEU A 505 21.88 8.07 15.17
N ASN A 506 21.09 7.00 15.01
CA ASN A 506 19.73 6.96 15.53
C ASN A 506 19.69 7.04 17.06
N SER A 507 20.68 6.49 17.76
CA SER A 507 20.80 6.63 19.21
C SER A 507 20.97 8.10 19.62
N LEU A 508 21.83 8.86 18.93
CA LEU A 508 22.04 10.29 19.19
C LEU A 508 20.80 11.12 18.84
N ARG A 509 20.13 10.82 17.74
CA ARG A 509 18.87 11.45 17.33
C ARG A 509 17.76 11.29 18.36
N LEU A 510 17.68 10.10 18.97
CA LEU A 510 16.70 9.84 20.04
C LEU A 510 17.07 10.56 21.35
N GLU A 511 18.36 10.70 21.67
CA GLU A 511 18.82 11.51 22.81
C GLU A 511 18.40 12.97 22.60
N TYR A 512 18.64 13.52 21.42
CA TYR A 512 18.19 14.87 21.06
C TYR A 512 16.67 15.01 21.04
N ALA A 513 15.93 13.97 20.67
CA ALA A 513 14.47 13.98 20.76
C ALA A 513 13.98 14.15 22.23
N ILE A 514 14.69 13.58 23.20
CA ILE A 514 14.39 13.78 24.63
C ILE A 514 14.61 15.26 25.03
N GLU A 515 15.69 15.88 24.56
CA GLU A 515 15.93 17.31 24.77
C GLU A 515 14.78 18.15 24.19
N LEU A 516 14.36 17.84 22.96
CA LEU A 516 13.24 18.54 22.31
C LEU A 516 11.90 18.35 23.03
N PHE A 517 11.65 17.21 23.67
CA PHE A 517 10.47 17.00 24.50
C PHE A 517 10.46 17.93 25.72
N HIS A 518 11.62 18.14 26.34
CA HIS A 518 11.76 19.06 27.50
C HIS A 518 11.68 20.52 27.09
N GLU A 519 12.31 20.90 26.01
CA GLU A 519 12.38 22.27 25.53
C GLU A 519 11.06 22.76 24.90
N ASN A 520 10.29 21.84 24.26
CA ASN A 520 9.10 22.18 23.51
C ASN A 520 7.95 21.20 23.81
N PRO A 521 7.38 21.22 25.00
CA PRO A 521 6.35 20.28 25.43
C PRO A 521 5.07 20.36 24.58
N GLU A 522 4.81 21.52 23.94
CA GLU A 522 3.67 21.75 23.05
C GLU A 522 3.83 21.18 21.65
N TRP A 523 5.03 20.80 21.24
CA TRP A 523 5.25 20.26 19.90
C TRP A 523 4.60 18.89 19.74
N SER A 524 4.05 18.64 18.53
CA SER A 524 3.54 17.30 18.20
C SER A 524 4.69 16.28 18.15
N ILE A 525 4.40 15.01 18.42
CA ILE A 525 5.40 13.92 18.30
C ILE A 525 5.98 13.89 16.88
N SER A 526 5.16 14.17 15.87
CA SER A 526 5.60 14.23 14.47
C SER A 526 6.64 15.33 14.26
N LYS A 527 6.45 16.50 14.86
CA LYS A 527 7.40 17.63 14.78
C LYS A 527 8.71 17.31 15.50
N ILE A 528 8.64 16.67 16.67
CA ILE A 528 9.83 16.22 17.40
C ILE A 528 10.62 15.18 16.59
N ALA A 529 9.92 14.21 16.00
CA ALA A 529 10.53 13.19 15.16
C ALA A 529 11.23 13.80 13.93
N GLU A 530 10.62 14.79 13.30
CA GLU A 530 11.18 15.52 12.17
C GLU A 530 12.43 16.31 12.59
N GLN A 531 12.35 17.09 13.66
CA GLN A 531 13.46 17.92 14.16
C GLN A 531 14.60 17.09 14.74
N SER A 532 14.33 15.88 15.22
CA SER A 532 15.37 14.93 15.65
C SER A 532 15.95 14.10 14.50
N ALA A 533 15.69 14.48 13.26
CA ALA A 533 16.19 13.81 12.08
C ALA A 533 15.75 12.32 11.96
N ILE A 534 14.53 12.00 12.42
CA ILE A 534 13.85 10.72 12.19
C ILE A 534 12.43 11.03 11.66
N PRO A 535 12.27 11.56 10.43
CA PRO A 535 10.98 12.07 9.93
C PRO A 535 9.93 10.98 9.72
N ASN A 536 10.36 9.72 9.58
CA ASN A 536 9.42 8.61 9.54
C ASN A 536 8.92 8.30 10.95
N LEU A 537 7.67 8.69 11.21
CA LEU A 537 7.04 8.61 12.53
C LEU A 537 7.01 7.16 13.07
N SER A 538 6.75 6.17 12.21
CA SER A 538 6.75 4.75 12.61
C SER A 538 8.13 4.29 13.05
N THR A 539 9.16 4.69 12.31
CA THR A 539 10.56 4.42 12.67
C THR A 539 10.91 5.09 14.00
N PHE A 540 10.50 6.35 14.19
CA PHE A 540 10.71 7.07 15.44
C PHE A 540 10.09 6.35 16.63
N TYR A 541 8.79 5.97 16.54
CA TYR A 541 8.09 5.25 17.61
C TYR A 541 8.79 3.92 17.96
N ARG A 542 9.17 3.14 16.94
CA ARG A 542 9.87 1.87 17.14
C ARG A 542 11.21 2.07 17.84
N LEU A 543 12.07 2.92 17.28
CA LEU A 543 13.42 3.17 17.83
C LEU A 543 13.35 3.78 19.23
N PHE A 544 12.38 4.66 19.49
CA PHE A 544 12.16 5.27 20.80
C PHE A 544 11.74 4.22 21.83
N LYS A 545 10.80 3.33 21.47
CA LYS A 545 10.36 2.24 22.34
C LYS A 545 11.46 1.24 22.60
N ASP A 546 12.23 0.88 21.56
CA ASP A 546 13.36 -0.05 21.68
C ASP A 546 14.44 0.50 22.63
N LYS A 547 14.72 1.81 22.58
CA LYS A 547 15.75 2.45 23.42
C LYS A 547 15.26 2.75 24.84
N TYR A 548 14.01 3.24 25.00
CA TYR A 548 13.51 3.75 26.29
C TYR A 548 12.44 2.86 26.94
N GLY A 549 12.07 1.74 26.32
CA GLY A 549 11.09 0.79 26.86
C GLY A 549 9.64 1.28 26.85
N MET A 550 9.37 2.51 26.36
CA MET A 550 8.03 3.10 26.32
C MET A 550 7.81 3.94 25.05
N SER A 551 6.54 4.17 24.70
CA SER A 551 6.23 5.00 23.53
C SER A 551 6.50 6.49 23.80
N PRO A 552 6.76 7.31 22.75
CA PRO A 552 6.91 8.76 22.88
C PRO A 552 5.72 9.45 23.55
N ASN A 553 4.48 8.98 23.28
CA ASN A 553 3.29 9.51 23.94
C ASN A 553 3.28 9.23 25.45
N LEU A 554 3.64 8.00 25.83
CA LEU A 554 3.70 7.63 27.24
C LEU A 554 4.82 8.38 27.96
N PHE A 555 5.94 8.61 27.29
CA PHE A 555 7.04 9.41 27.80
C PHE A 555 6.59 10.84 28.06
N ARG A 556 5.97 11.50 27.07
CA ARG A 556 5.43 12.86 27.23
C ARG A 556 4.44 12.98 28.39
N ASN A 557 3.52 12.02 28.55
CA ASN A 557 2.52 12.04 29.60
C ASN A 557 3.09 11.83 31.01
N LYS A 558 4.35 11.37 31.11
CA LYS A 558 5.06 11.19 32.37
C LYS A 558 6.00 12.35 32.73
N MET A 559 6.27 13.24 31.78
CA MET A 559 6.97 14.50 31.98
C MET A 559 6.03 15.52 32.58
#